data_708fa94f0752b42fa9f228a11284a7ab
#
_entry.id   708fa94f0752b42fa9f228a11284a7ab
#
_cell.length_a   1.000
_cell.length_b   1.000
_cell.length_c   1.000
_cell.angle_alpha   90.00
_cell.angle_beta   90.00
_cell.angle_gamma   90.00
#
_symmetry.space_group_name_H-M   'P 1'
#
loop_
_entity.id
_entity.type
_entity.pdbx_description
1 polymer ?
#
loop_
_entity_poly.entity_id
_entity_poly.type
_entity_poly.pdbx_seq_one_letter_code
_entity_poly.pdbx_strand_id
1 'polypeptide(L)'
;MTKLRYITFDALLQIKRNPTVTFTNLSLSLLFSILFNGLGRVYLVIAKAKLENHQQLDSSSLVGAQQQLIFFLTILQVLTAAALLIAALSGVFYYRSIFMKHFLAAKDNFAAMKYVGASSSYIALTFFLETWLIFLLGFTLATKLARLLYLTVANHASHLLRTYLIQPVYFKAAVELPLIAALTLLLITLTLTVRRKINAY
;
A
#
# COMPACT_ATOMS: atom_id res chain seq x y z
N MET A 1 -28.37 -11.11 -6.00
CA MET A 1 -27.27 -11.74 -5.20
C MET A 1 -26.47 -12.81 -5.98
N THR A 2 -27.02 -13.50 -6.94
CA THR A 2 -26.38 -14.60 -7.68
C THR A 2 -25.20 -14.21 -8.57
N LYS A 3 -25.24 -13.08 -9.31
CA LYS A 3 -24.15 -12.66 -10.21
C LYS A 3 -22.83 -12.36 -9.48
N LEU A 4 -22.88 -11.69 -8.35
CA LEU A 4 -21.66 -11.33 -7.60
C LEU A 4 -20.96 -12.58 -7.04
N ARG A 5 -21.71 -13.58 -6.64
CA ARG A 5 -21.19 -14.86 -6.14
C ARG A 5 -20.44 -15.64 -7.24
N TYR A 6 -20.94 -15.62 -8.46
CA TYR A 6 -20.26 -16.24 -9.60
C TYR A 6 -18.96 -15.51 -9.94
N ILE A 7 -18.97 -14.18 -9.96
CA ILE A 7 -17.78 -13.38 -10.25
C ILE A 7 -16.68 -13.61 -9.21
N THR A 8 -17.02 -13.65 -7.92
CA THR A 8 -16.04 -13.93 -6.86
C THR A 8 -15.49 -15.35 -6.94
N PHE A 9 -16.33 -16.33 -7.29
CA PHE A 9 -15.90 -17.71 -7.47
C PHE A 9 -14.95 -17.86 -8.66
N ASP A 10 -15.25 -17.22 -9.78
CA ASP A 10 -14.39 -17.21 -10.96
C ASP A 10 -13.05 -16.52 -10.68
N ALA A 11 -13.05 -15.41 -9.93
CA ALA A 11 -11.83 -14.74 -9.50
C ALA A 11 -10.94 -15.65 -8.65
N LEU A 12 -11.52 -16.40 -7.70
CA LEU A 12 -10.80 -17.37 -6.88
C LEU A 12 -10.24 -18.54 -7.69
N LEU A 13 -10.98 -19.03 -8.67
CA LEU A 13 -10.50 -20.08 -9.58
C LEU A 13 -9.32 -19.60 -10.43
N GLN A 14 -9.35 -18.35 -10.90
CA GLN A 14 -8.23 -17.76 -11.65
C GLN A 14 -6.97 -17.62 -10.80
N ILE A 15 -7.11 -17.20 -9.54
CA ILE A 15 -5.99 -17.16 -8.58
C ILE A 15 -5.33 -18.55 -8.47
N LYS A 16 -6.13 -19.61 -8.33
CA LYS A 16 -5.63 -20.98 -8.24
C LYS A 16 -4.98 -21.46 -9.55
N ARG A 17 -5.48 -21.02 -10.71
CA ARG A 17 -5.04 -21.44 -12.03
C ARG A 17 -3.70 -20.83 -12.44
N ASN A 18 -3.37 -19.63 -11.95
CA ASN A 18 -2.14 -18.89 -12.30
C ASN A 18 -1.26 -18.62 -11.07
N PRO A 19 -0.67 -19.64 -10.43
CA PRO A 19 0.04 -19.47 -9.15
C PRO A 19 1.26 -18.55 -9.26
N THR A 20 1.99 -18.58 -10.37
CA THR A 20 3.19 -17.75 -10.58
C THR A 20 2.84 -16.26 -10.60
N VAL A 21 1.79 -15.89 -11.33
CA VAL A 21 1.33 -14.49 -11.42
C VAL A 21 0.77 -14.03 -10.07
N THR A 22 0.01 -14.90 -9.41
CA THR A 22 -0.53 -14.65 -8.07
C THR A 22 0.58 -14.41 -7.05
N PHE A 23 1.62 -15.24 -7.05
CA PHE A 23 2.77 -15.10 -6.15
C PHE A 23 3.53 -13.80 -6.41
N THR A 24 3.77 -13.44 -7.67
CA THR A 24 4.45 -12.19 -8.04
C THR A 24 3.66 -10.97 -7.56
N ASN A 25 2.34 -10.95 -7.80
CA ASN A 25 1.47 -9.87 -7.35
C ASN A 25 1.39 -9.77 -5.82
N LEU A 26 1.32 -10.91 -5.12
CA LEU A 26 1.31 -10.98 -3.67
C LEU A 26 2.62 -10.44 -3.08
N SER A 27 3.77 -10.91 -3.58
CA SER A 27 5.09 -10.51 -3.10
C SER A 27 5.32 -9.00 -3.27
N LEU A 28 4.89 -8.45 -4.39
CA LEU A 28 4.98 -7.02 -4.66
C LEU A 28 4.07 -6.20 -3.77
N SER A 29 2.82 -6.64 -3.64
CA SER A 29 1.85 -6.00 -2.74
C SER A 29 2.38 -5.99 -1.30
N LEU A 30 2.96 -7.10 -0.85
CA LEU A 30 3.57 -7.24 0.46
C LEU A 30 4.76 -6.28 0.64
N LEU A 31 5.69 -6.25 -0.32
CA LEU A 31 6.89 -5.42 -0.26
C LEU A 31 6.55 -3.93 -0.21
N PHE A 32 5.72 -3.45 -1.13
CA PHE A 32 5.30 -2.05 -1.15
C PHE A 32 4.50 -1.66 0.10
N SER A 33 3.61 -2.53 0.56
CA SER A 33 2.83 -2.24 1.78
C SER A 33 3.70 -2.20 3.04
N ILE A 34 4.75 -3.03 3.15
CA ILE A 34 5.73 -2.95 4.25
C ILE A 34 6.49 -1.62 4.20
N LEU A 35 6.99 -1.25 3.02
CA LEU A 35 7.72 0.01 2.84
C LEU A 35 6.87 1.21 3.23
N PHE A 36 5.64 1.29 2.71
CA PHE A 36 4.72 2.39 3.02
C PHE A 36 4.35 2.44 4.49
N ASN A 37 4.00 1.31 5.10
CA ASN A 37 3.68 1.24 6.52
C ASN A 37 4.89 1.62 7.38
N GLY A 38 6.09 1.13 7.03
CA GLY A 38 7.32 1.44 7.76
C GLY A 38 7.67 2.92 7.69
N LEU A 39 7.80 3.46 6.47
CA LEU A 39 8.13 4.88 6.26
C LEU A 39 7.04 5.81 6.81
N GLY A 40 5.77 5.46 6.64
CA GLY A 40 4.66 6.25 7.16
C GLY A 40 4.66 6.33 8.69
N ARG A 41 4.98 5.24 9.37
CA ARG A 41 5.14 5.21 10.84
C ARG A 41 6.29 6.08 11.30
N VAL A 42 7.46 5.95 10.65
CA VAL A 42 8.62 6.79 10.94
C VAL A 42 8.30 8.27 10.75
N TYR A 43 7.66 8.62 9.65
CA TYR A 43 7.24 10.00 9.38
C TYR A 43 6.34 10.57 10.48
N LEU A 44 5.32 9.81 10.91
CA LEU A 44 4.37 10.27 11.94
C LEU A 44 5.04 10.41 13.31
N VAL A 45 5.95 9.51 13.66
CA VAL A 45 6.70 9.60 14.92
C VAL A 45 7.60 10.84 14.94
N ILE A 46 8.31 11.13 13.84
CA ILE A 46 9.14 12.32 13.70
C ILE A 46 8.28 13.58 13.78
N ALA A 47 7.14 13.61 13.06
CA ALA A 47 6.22 14.74 13.08
C ALA A 47 5.70 15.04 14.50
N LYS A 48 5.36 13.98 15.25
CA LYS A 48 4.91 14.11 16.63
C LYS A 48 6.02 14.59 17.56
N ALA A 49 7.20 13.97 17.49
CA ALA A 49 8.37 14.39 18.28
C ALA A 49 8.72 15.86 18.04
N LYS A 50 8.64 16.33 16.78
CA LYS A 50 8.84 17.73 16.43
C LYS A 50 7.80 18.65 17.09
N LEU A 51 6.52 18.27 17.06
CA LEU A 51 5.44 19.05 17.66
C LEU A 51 5.61 19.19 19.18
N GLU A 52 5.94 18.10 19.87
CA GLU A 52 6.18 18.11 21.33
C GLU A 52 7.39 18.97 21.71
N ASN A 53 8.48 18.90 20.94
CA ASN A 53 9.64 19.76 21.19
C ASN A 53 9.36 21.25 20.91
N HIS A 54 8.50 21.59 19.93
CA HIS A 54 8.08 22.98 19.74
C HIS A 54 7.28 23.53 20.94
N GLN A 55 6.38 22.74 21.50
CA GLN A 55 5.59 23.14 22.68
C GLN A 55 6.44 23.32 23.92
N GLN A 56 7.53 22.56 24.06
CA GLN A 56 8.48 22.71 25.17
C GLN A 56 9.39 23.94 25.03
N LEU A 57 9.65 24.41 23.80
CA LEU A 57 10.48 25.60 23.53
C LEU A 57 9.88 26.87 24.12
N ASP A 58 8.55 26.98 24.10
CA ASP A 58 7.83 28.12 24.62
C ASP A 58 7.92 28.25 26.18
N SER A 59 8.39 27.18 26.84
CA SER A 59 8.40 27.07 28.31
C SER A 59 9.78 26.97 28.96
N SER A 60 10.90 26.94 28.19
CA SER A 60 12.22 26.65 28.74
C SER A 60 13.34 27.59 28.30
N SER A 61 14.32 27.83 29.20
CA SER A 61 15.52 28.65 28.99
C SER A 61 16.64 28.01 28.14
N LEU A 62 16.47 26.77 27.68
CA LEU A 62 17.48 25.99 26.92
C LEU A 62 17.28 26.10 25.40
N VAL A 63 17.18 27.29 24.86
CA VAL A 63 16.77 27.57 23.47
C VAL A 63 17.72 26.97 22.42
N GLY A 64 19.02 26.93 22.64
CA GLY A 64 19.98 26.54 21.59
C GLY A 64 19.98 25.04 21.24
N ALA A 65 20.00 24.16 22.24
CA ALA A 65 20.03 22.71 22.03
C ALA A 65 18.72 22.19 21.44
N GLN A 66 17.60 22.78 21.87
CA GLN A 66 16.28 22.43 21.37
C GLN A 66 16.07 22.89 19.93
N GLN A 67 16.57 24.06 19.54
CA GLN A 67 16.55 24.53 18.15
C GLN A 67 17.33 23.58 17.22
N GLN A 68 18.49 23.10 17.63
CA GLN A 68 19.26 22.11 16.85
C GLN A 68 18.52 20.81 16.71
N LEU A 69 17.84 20.31 17.75
CA LEU A 69 17.04 19.10 17.70
C LEU A 69 15.86 19.26 16.72
N ILE A 70 15.13 20.37 16.78
CA ILE A 70 14.01 20.66 15.87
C ILE A 70 14.50 20.75 14.43
N PHE A 71 15.65 21.37 14.19
CA PHE A 71 16.26 21.44 12.87
C PHE A 71 16.58 20.04 12.32
N PHE A 72 17.22 19.19 13.14
CA PHE A 72 17.51 17.80 12.79
C PHE A 72 16.25 16.99 12.49
N LEU A 73 15.22 17.09 13.36
CA LEU A 73 13.93 16.43 13.14
C LEU A 73 13.24 16.92 11.85
N THR A 74 13.40 18.20 11.51
CA THR A 74 12.86 18.76 10.27
C THR A 74 13.54 18.17 9.04
N ILE A 75 14.87 18.05 9.03
CA ILE A 75 15.60 17.39 7.94
C ILE A 75 15.17 15.93 7.81
N LEU A 76 15.07 15.20 8.91
CA LEU A 76 14.66 13.80 8.92
C LEU A 76 13.23 13.63 8.41
N GLN A 77 12.32 14.54 8.76
CA GLN A 77 10.94 14.57 8.27
C GLN A 77 10.89 14.79 6.74
N VAL A 78 11.67 15.73 6.22
CA VAL A 78 11.75 16.01 4.77
C VAL A 78 12.32 14.81 4.03
N LEU A 79 13.40 14.20 4.53
CA LEU A 79 13.99 12.99 3.92
C LEU A 79 13.00 11.83 3.90
N THR A 80 12.26 11.62 4.98
CA THR A 80 11.26 10.55 5.07
C THR A 80 10.07 10.81 4.14
N ALA A 81 9.64 12.07 4.01
CA ALA A 81 8.60 12.48 3.07
C ALA A 81 9.05 12.27 1.62
N ALA A 82 10.29 12.64 1.28
CA ALA A 82 10.86 12.39 -0.04
C ALA A 82 10.94 10.89 -0.35
N ALA A 83 11.38 10.07 0.60
CA ALA A 83 11.41 8.62 0.46
C ALA A 83 10.01 8.02 0.24
N LEU A 84 8.99 8.50 0.97
CA LEU A 84 7.59 8.11 0.76
C LEU A 84 7.10 8.47 -0.65
N LEU A 85 7.43 9.65 -1.14
CA LEU A 85 7.06 10.12 -2.47
C LEU A 85 7.71 9.27 -3.56
N ILE A 86 9.00 8.98 -3.44
CA ILE A 86 9.74 8.10 -4.36
C ILE A 86 9.14 6.69 -4.33
N ALA A 87 8.85 6.14 -3.15
CA ALA A 87 8.22 4.85 -3.01
C ALA A 87 6.81 4.83 -3.64
N ALA A 88 6.03 5.91 -3.50
CA ALA A 88 4.72 6.05 -4.13
C ALA A 88 4.81 6.04 -5.65
N LEU A 89 5.67 6.87 -6.23
CA LEU A 89 5.85 6.95 -7.67
C LEU A 89 6.33 5.61 -8.24
N SER A 90 7.38 5.04 -7.67
CA SER A 90 7.91 3.72 -8.09
C SER A 90 6.85 2.63 -7.94
N GLY A 91 6.06 2.64 -6.86
CA GLY A 91 4.96 1.72 -6.62
C GLY A 91 3.89 1.79 -7.70
N VAL A 92 3.45 3.00 -8.09
CA VAL A 92 2.46 3.20 -9.17
C VAL A 92 2.98 2.66 -10.50
N PHE A 93 4.23 2.98 -10.88
CA PHE A 93 4.83 2.49 -12.12
C PHE A 93 4.95 0.97 -12.15
N TYR A 94 5.43 0.40 -11.06
CA TYR A 94 5.63 -1.05 -10.94
C TYR A 94 4.29 -1.79 -10.96
N TYR A 95 3.30 -1.30 -10.20
CA TYR A 95 1.97 -1.89 -10.15
C TYR A 95 1.28 -1.86 -11.50
N ARG A 96 1.38 -0.73 -12.23
CA ARG A 96 0.87 -0.61 -13.61
C ARG A 96 1.54 -1.61 -14.54
N SER A 97 2.85 -1.75 -14.45
CA SER A 97 3.61 -2.68 -15.31
C SER A 97 3.16 -4.13 -15.11
N ILE A 98 3.04 -4.57 -13.84
CA ILE A 98 2.63 -5.94 -13.52
C ILE A 98 1.17 -6.18 -13.86
N PHE A 99 0.30 -5.23 -13.57
CA PHE A 99 -1.11 -5.32 -13.94
C PHE A 99 -1.27 -5.52 -15.46
N MET A 100 -0.49 -4.78 -16.27
CA MET A 100 -0.52 -4.93 -17.72
C MET A 100 0.09 -6.24 -18.19
N LYS A 101 1.17 -6.74 -17.57
CA LYS A 101 1.70 -8.07 -17.86
C LYS A 101 0.69 -9.17 -17.54
N HIS A 102 0.01 -9.07 -16.41
CA HIS A 102 -1.05 -9.99 -16.02
C HIS A 102 -2.22 -9.96 -17.01
N PHE A 103 -2.62 -8.76 -17.43
CA PHE A 103 -3.66 -8.59 -18.45
C PHE A 103 -3.26 -9.26 -19.78
N LEU A 104 -2.02 -9.07 -20.24
CA LEU A 104 -1.52 -9.69 -21.47
C LEU A 104 -1.48 -11.22 -21.38
N ALA A 105 -1.05 -11.76 -20.24
CA ALA A 105 -1.03 -13.21 -20.00
C ALA A 105 -2.43 -13.83 -19.94
N ALA A 106 -3.43 -13.06 -19.53
CA ALA A 106 -4.82 -13.50 -19.47
C ALA A 106 -5.62 -13.24 -20.77
N LYS A 107 -5.01 -12.63 -21.79
CA LYS A 107 -5.67 -12.19 -23.01
C LYS A 107 -6.45 -13.30 -23.72
N ASP A 108 -5.85 -14.49 -23.85
CA ASP A 108 -6.47 -15.62 -24.55
C ASP A 108 -7.67 -16.16 -23.76
N ASN A 109 -7.59 -16.17 -22.43
CA ASN A 109 -8.72 -16.52 -21.58
C ASN A 109 -9.88 -15.51 -21.73
N PHE A 110 -9.56 -14.22 -21.87
CA PHE A 110 -10.58 -13.18 -22.08
C PHE A 110 -11.25 -13.31 -23.46
N ALA A 111 -10.46 -13.63 -24.49
CA ALA A 111 -11.00 -13.91 -25.82
C ALA A 111 -11.96 -15.11 -25.79
N ALA A 112 -11.57 -16.20 -25.13
CA ALA A 112 -12.41 -17.38 -24.93
C ALA A 112 -13.71 -17.06 -24.17
N MET A 113 -13.62 -16.28 -23.08
CA MET A 113 -14.81 -15.83 -22.32
C MET A 113 -15.74 -14.99 -23.18
N LYS A 114 -15.20 -14.09 -24.01
CA LYS A 114 -15.98 -13.26 -24.92
C LYS A 114 -16.65 -14.10 -26.00
N TYR A 115 -15.96 -15.11 -26.52
CA TYR A 115 -16.50 -16.05 -27.51
C TYR A 115 -17.72 -16.85 -26.97
N VAL A 116 -17.70 -17.21 -25.68
CA VAL A 116 -18.81 -17.84 -24.97
C VAL A 116 -19.94 -16.87 -24.60
N GLY A 117 -19.80 -15.58 -24.95
CA GLY A 117 -20.82 -14.54 -24.72
C GLY A 117 -20.72 -13.77 -23.41
N ALA A 118 -19.59 -13.86 -22.70
CA ALA A 118 -19.39 -13.03 -21.51
C ALA A 118 -19.26 -11.56 -21.88
N SER A 119 -19.94 -10.68 -21.14
CA SER A 119 -19.82 -9.24 -21.35
C SER A 119 -18.45 -8.71 -20.94
N SER A 120 -17.92 -7.71 -21.65
CA SER A 120 -16.63 -7.08 -21.33
C SER A 120 -16.60 -6.52 -19.90
N SER A 121 -17.74 -6.10 -19.38
CA SER A 121 -17.87 -5.64 -17.99
C SER A 121 -17.70 -6.78 -16.98
N TYR A 122 -18.22 -7.96 -17.30
CA TYR A 122 -18.05 -9.16 -16.46
C TYR A 122 -16.58 -9.56 -16.39
N ILE A 123 -15.92 -9.65 -17.54
CA ILE A 123 -14.49 -10.01 -17.64
C ILE A 123 -13.62 -9.01 -16.86
N ALA A 124 -13.85 -7.70 -17.08
CA ALA A 124 -13.11 -6.67 -16.38
C ALA A 124 -13.32 -6.69 -14.86
N LEU A 125 -14.54 -6.95 -14.39
CA LEU A 125 -14.86 -7.03 -12.97
C LEU A 125 -14.25 -8.28 -12.31
N THR A 126 -14.25 -9.42 -12.98
CA THR A 126 -13.59 -10.65 -12.49
C THR A 126 -12.09 -10.41 -12.33
N PHE A 127 -11.45 -9.80 -13.32
CA PHE A 127 -10.03 -9.46 -13.29
C PHE A 127 -9.69 -8.43 -12.19
N PHE A 128 -10.56 -7.43 -11.99
CA PHE A 128 -10.43 -6.47 -10.89
C PHE A 128 -10.48 -7.18 -9.53
N LEU A 129 -11.49 -8.03 -9.30
CA LEU A 129 -11.66 -8.73 -8.03
C LEU A 129 -10.50 -9.68 -7.75
N GLU A 130 -10.02 -10.41 -8.75
CA GLU A 130 -8.83 -11.27 -8.63
C GLU A 130 -7.63 -10.45 -8.12
N THR A 131 -7.29 -9.37 -8.81
CA THR A 131 -6.14 -8.53 -8.46
C THR A 131 -6.32 -7.85 -7.11
N TRP A 132 -7.53 -7.38 -6.80
CA TRP A 132 -7.85 -6.71 -5.54
C TRP A 132 -7.80 -7.65 -4.34
N LEU A 133 -8.26 -8.90 -4.46
CA LEU A 133 -8.15 -9.91 -3.42
C LEU A 133 -6.71 -10.26 -3.09
N ILE A 134 -5.87 -10.45 -4.12
CA ILE A 134 -4.43 -10.71 -3.94
C ILE A 134 -3.77 -9.52 -3.23
N PHE A 135 -4.12 -8.30 -3.66
CA PHE A 135 -3.62 -7.08 -3.03
C PHE A 135 -4.02 -6.98 -1.56
N LEU A 136 -5.30 -7.17 -1.21
CA LEU A 136 -5.77 -7.12 0.18
C LEU A 136 -5.07 -8.16 1.07
N LEU A 137 -4.84 -9.35 0.56
CA LEU A 137 -4.14 -10.39 1.28
C LEU A 137 -2.68 -10.00 1.54
N GLY A 138 -1.97 -9.49 0.53
CA GLY A 138 -0.62 -8.96 0.68
C GLY A 138 -0.55 -7.77 1.65
N PHE A 139 -1.50 -6.84 1.55
CA PHE A 139 -1.60 -5.68 2.43
C PHE A 139 -1.84 -6.07 3.90
N THR A 140 -2.76 -7.00 4.16
CA THR A 140 -3.05 -7.45 5.54
C THR A 140 -1.87 -8.15 6.18
N LEU A 141 -1.15 -8.99 5.43
CA LEU A 141 0.09 -9.63 5.89
C LEU A 141 1.18 -8.59 6.15
N ALA A 142 1.37 -7.66 5.21
CA ALA A 142 2.36 -6.60 5.32
C ALA A 142 2.14 -5.70 6.53
N THR A 143 0.90 -5.34 6.81
CA THR A 143 0.54 -4.49 7.95
C THR A 143 0.88 -5.18 9.28
N LYS A 144 0.59 -6.50 9.40
CA LYS A 144 0.96 -7.29 10.57
C LYS A 144 2.49 -7.36 10.71
N LEU A 145 3.19 -7.62 9.62
CA LEU A 145 4.65 -7.73 9.62
C LEU A 145 5.32 -6.39 9.96
N ALA A 146 4.87 -5.29 9.36
CA ALA A 146 5.35 -3.95 9.66
C ALA A 146 5.13 -3.57 11.13
N ARG A 147 3.99 -3.97 11.70
CA ARG A 147 3.70 -3.76 13.12
C ARG A 147 4.66 -4.56 14.02
N LEU A 148 4.91 -5.82 13.69
CA LEU A 148 5.87 -6.67 14.44
C LEU A 148 7.28 -6.09 14.38
N LEU A 149 7.76 -5.73 13.18
CA LEU A 149 9.07 -5.10 13.00
C LEU A 149 9.18 -3.80 13.80
N TYR A 150 8.16 -2.95 13.74
CA TYR A 150 8.13 -1.70 14.48
C TYR A 150 8.21 -1.93 16.00
N LEU A 151 7.42 -2.87 16.55
CA LEU A 151 7.45 -3.21 17.97
C LEU A 151 8.79 -3.79 18.39
N THR A 152 9.42 -4.61 17.54
CA THR A 152 10.76 -5.16 17.82
C THR A 152 11.79 -4.04 17.91
N VAL A 153 11.80 -3.11 16.94
CA VAL A 153 12.69 -1.95 16.97
C VAL A 153 12.42 -1.06 18.19
N ALA A 154 11.17 -0.79 18.50
CA ALA A 154 10.79 0.03 19.65
C ALA A 154 11.20 -0.58 20.99
N ASN A 155 11.13 -1.91 21.12
CA ASN A 155 11.52 -2.62 22.34
C ASN A 155 13.04 -2.67 22.55
N HIS A 156 13.82 -2.67 21.47
CA HIS A 156 15.30 -2.64 21.54
C HIS A 156 15.89 -1.22 21.55
N ALA A 157 15.05 -0.22 21.38
CA ALA A 157 15.48 1.18 21.43
C ALA A 157 15.86 1.60 22.87
N SER A 158 16.77 2.58 22.99
CA SER A 158 17.11 3.19 24.27
C SER A 158 15.87 3.76 24.98
N HIS A 159 15.88 3.84 26.30
CA HIS A 159 14.72 4.28 27.10
C HIS A 159 14.14 5.63 26.61
N LEU A 160 14.98 6.56 26.24
CA LEU A 160 14.57 7.87 25.71
C LEU A 160 13.82 7.75 24.37
N LEU A 161 14.36 6.98 23.42
CA LEU A 161 13.73 6.75 22.12
C LEU A 161 12.45 5.92 22.24
N ARG A 162 12.42 4.98 23.16
CA ARG A 162 11.25 4.13 23.42
C ARG A 162 10.02 4.95 23.79
N THR A 163 10.19 6.02 24.59
CA THR A 163 9.09 6.90 24.98
C THR A 163 8.42 7.57 23.77
N TYR A 164 9.20 7.97 22.76
CA TYR A 164 8.65 8.52 21.52
C TYR A 164 8.06 7.47 20.59
N LEU A 165 8.65 6.27 20.53
CA LEU A 165 8.20 5.20 19.63
C LEU A 165 6.93 4.50 20.11
N ILE A 166 6.69 4.34 21.42
CA ILE A 166 5.53 3.61 21.98
C ILE A 166 4.27 4.48 22.06
N GLN A 167 4.36 5.78 21.79
CA GLN A 167 3.19 6.64 21.88
C GLN A 167 2.06 6.21 20.93
N PRO A 168 0.78 6.31 21.37
CA PRO A 168 -0.35 5.95 20.53
C PRO A 168 -0.47 6.93 19.36
N VAL A 169 -0.07 6.49 18.18
CA VAL A 169 -0.35 7.17 16.93
C VAL A 169 -1.44 6.39 16.21
N TYR A 170 -2.43 7.11 15.68
CA TYR A 170 -3.53 6.52 14.91
C TYR A 170 -3.06 6.08 13.51
N PHE A 171 -2.09 5.14 13.45
CA PHE A 171 -1.51 4.65 12.20
C PHE A 171 -2.56 4.10 11.23
N LYS A 172 -3.63 3.47 11.74
CA LYS A 172 -4.71 2.96 10.91
C LYS A 172 -5.37 4.06 10.08
N ALA A 173 -5.75 5.17 10.72
CA ALA A 173 -6.43 6.26 10.03
C ALA A 173 -5.48 7.10 9.17
N ALA A 174 -4.24 7.33 9.62
CA ALA A 174 -3.31 8.24 8.96
C ALA A 174 -2.48 7.59 7.83
N VAL A 175 -2.25 6.27 7.88
CA VAL A 175 -1.39 5.56 6.91
C VAL A 175 -2.15 4.44 6.20
N GLU A 176 -2.75 3.53 6.95
CA GLU A 176 -3.30 2.29 6.39
C GLU A 176 -4.54 2.56 5.52
N LEU A 177 -5.51 3.36 5.99
CA LEU A 177 -6.71 3.69 5.23
C LEU A 177 -6.43 4.50 3.96
N PRO A 178 -5.63 5.59 3.98
CA PRO A 178 -5.28 6.32 2.76
C PRO A 178 -4.55 5.45 1.74
N LEU A 179 -3.69 4.54 2.19
CA LEU A 179 -2.97 3.62 1.30
C LEU A 179 -3.92 2.66 0.59
N ILE A 180 -4.86 2.04 1.32
CA ILE A 180 -5.88 1.16 0.73
C ILE A 180 -6.73 1.95 -0.27
N ALA A 181 -7.18 3.15 0.09
CA ALA A 181 -7.99 3.99 -0.78
C ALA A 181 -7.25 4.35 -2.08
N ALA A 182 -5.99 4.81 -1.97
CA ALA A 182 -5.17 5.19 -3.13
C ALA A 182 -4.95 4.00 -4.08
N LEU A 183 -4.63 2.83 -3.55
CA LEU A 183 -4.40 1.63 -4.35
C LEU A 183 -5.69 1.08 -4.96
N THR A 184 -6.81 1.15 -4.25
CA THR A 184 -8.12 0.78 -4.80
C THR A 184 -8.49 1.69 -5.97
N LEU A 185 -8.29 3.01 -5.85
CA LEU A 185 -8.50 3.97 -6.93
C LEU A 185 -7.59 3.68 -8.14
N LEU A 186 -6.31 3.37 -7.90
CA LEU A 186 -5.37 2.98 -8.95
C LEU A 186 -5.87 1.72 -9.69
N LEU A 187 -6.31 0.69 -8.97
CA LEU A 187 -6.85 -0.53 -9.58
C LEU A 187 -8.12 -0.26 -10.38
N ILE A 188 -9.01 0.59 -9.90
CA ILE A 188 -10.22 0.99 -10.64
C ILE A 188 -9.83 1.65 -11.96
N THR A 189 -8.91 2.62 -11.95
CA THR A 189 -8.47 3.32 -13.17
C THR A 189 -7.80 2.38 -14.17
N LEU A 190 -6.97 1.45 -13.71
CA LEU A 190 -6.34 0.43 -14.55
C LEU A 190 -7.37 -0.53 -15.14
N THR A 191 -8.37 -0.94 -14.35
CA THR A 191 -9.44 -1.82 -14.82
C THR A 191 -10.33 -1.15 -15.87
N LEU A 192 -10.61 0.12 -15.73
CA LEU A 192 -11.33 0.90 -16.76
C LEU A 192 -10.54 0.94 -18.08
N THR A 193 -9.21 1.05 -18.00
CA THR A 193 -8.33 1.00 -19.18
C THR A 193 -8.37 -0.38 -19.84
N VAL A 194 -8.35 -1.44 -19.05
CA VAL A 194 -8.48 -2.83 -19.53
C VAL A 194 -9.84 -3.07 -20.19
N ARG A 195 -10.93 -2.62 -19.56
CA ARG A 195 -12.28 -2.72 -20.15
C ARG A 195 -12.37 -2.07 -21.53
N ARG A 196 -11.76 -0.89 -21.69
CA ARG A 196 -11.71 -0.22 -23.02
C ARG A 196 -10.97 -1.07 -24.07
N LYS A 197 -9.86 -1.72 -23.68
CA LYS A 197 -9.10 -2.61 -24.56
C LYS A 197 -9.90 -3.88 -24.90
N ILE A 198 -10.58 -4.49 -23.94
CA ILE A 198 -11.44 -5.67 -24.19
C ILE A 198 -12.59 -5.33 -25.14
N ASN A 199 -13.13 -4.11 -25.10
CA ASN A 199 -14.19 -3.69 -26.03
C ASN A 199 -13.68 -3.49 -27.47
N ALA A 200 -12.38 -3.23 -27.65
CA ALA A 200 -11.77 -3.03 -28.95
C ALA A 200 -11.40 -4.33 -29.68
N TYR A 201 -11.50 -5.47 -29.02
CA TYR A 201 -11.41 -6.83 -29.59
C TYR A 201 -12.82 -7.37 -29.88
#